data_50257837fee2723f4e766c33899d3cce
#
_entry.id   50257837fee2723f4e766c33899d3cce
#
_cell.length_a   1.000
_cell.length_b   1.000
_cell.length_c   1.000
_cell.angle_alpha   90.00
_cell.angle_beta   90.00
_cell.angle_gamma   90.00
#
_symmetry.space_group_name_H-M   'P 1'
#
loop_
_entity.id
_entity.type
_entity.pdbx_description
1 polymer ?
#
loop_
_entity_poly.entity_id
_entity_poly.type
_entity_poly.pdbx_seq_one_letter_code
_entity_poly.pdbx_strand_id
1 'polypeptide(L)'
;MLFKKIPNEIVDEKVLEKLKKKVKLVDAIGKGHRGVVFKGIYNNKTVAVKIPRTDGKNTILNEVNILKLLEPYNISPKVYDYSKDYLIMEYIEGEELKSVVEKLDKKNLIEVIEEVLKIALRLDSLNIEHKEIKGGRHFLVGEKVYIIDFDKAKKKKTTKNFTSAIALLFGENKVGKVVRNKLNLNEDDIKFIKRLAKIYKGSV
;
A
#
# COMPACT_ATOMS: atom_id res chain seq x y z
N MET A 1 -22.09 18.13 2.24
CA MET A 1 -21.72 18.86 1.00
C MET A 1 -20.37 18.39 0.40
N LEU A 2 -19.94 17.16 0.70
CA LEU A 2 -18.61 16.61 0.33
C LEU A 2 -18.58 15.76 -0.96
N PHE A 3 -19.73 15.35 -1.45
CA PHE A 3 -19.81 14.47 -2.63
C PHE A 3 -19.67 15.17 -3.98
N LYS A 4 -19.47 16.50 -4.02
CA LYS A 4 -19.35 17.30 -5.27
C LYS A 4 -18.06 17.06 -6.07
N LYS A 5 -17.09 16.29 -5.55
CA LYS A 5 -15.80 16.07 -6.25
C LYS A 5 -15.66 14.72 -6.95
N ILE A 6 -16.61 13.82 -6.81
CA ILE A 6 -16.60 12.55 -7.55
C ILE A 6 -17.77 12.61 -8.53
N PRO A 7 -17.51 12.58 -9.84
CA PRO A 7 -18.58 12.43 -10.82
C PRO A 7 -19.34 11.13 -10.53
N ASN A 8 -20.68 11.20 -10.44
CA ASN A 8 -21.56 10.04 -10.22
C ASN A 8 -21.34 8.92 -11.24
N GLU A 9 -20.77 9.25 -12.39
CA GLU A 9 -20.43 8.33 -13.48
C GLU A 9 -19.32 7.32 -13.14
N ILE A 10 -18.52 7.55 -12.07
CA ILE A 10 -17.34 6.74 -11.76
C ILE A 10 -17.65 5.63 -10.75
N VAL A 11 -18.67 5.81 -9.92
CA VAL A 11 -19.07 4.86 -8.87
C VAL A 11 -20.56 4.55 -9.01
N ASP A 12 -20.95 3.30 -8.88
CA ASP A 12 -22.34 2.88 -8.95
C ASP A 12 -23.14 3.48 -7.77
N GLU A 13 -24.13 4.31 -8.09
CA GLU A 13 -25.01 4.98 -7.11
C GLU A 13 -25.76 3.98 -6.22
N LYS A 14 -26.18 2.84 -6.77
CA LYS A 14 -26.88 1.79 -5.99
C LYS A 14 -25.96 1.20 -4.92
N VAL A 15 -24.68 1.07 -5.23
CA VAL A 15 -23.68 0.62 -4.26
C VAL A 15 -23.46 1.67 -3.17
N LEU A 16 -23.37 2.95 -3.55
CA LEU A 16 -23.26 4.07 -2.61
C LEU A 16 -24.46 4.15 -1.67
N GLU A 17 -25.69 4.07 -2.18
CA GLU A 17 -26.90 4.12 -1.38
C GLU A 17 -26.99 2.93 -0.39
N LYS A 18 -26.60 1.73 -0.83
CA LYS A 18 -26.52 0.56 0.04
C LYS A 18 -25.45 0.73 1.15
N LEU A 19 -24.29 1.30 0.81
CA LEU A 19 -23.22 1.54 1.76
C LEU A 19 -23.56 2.62 2.77
N LYS A 20 -24.25 3.69 2.39
CA LYS A 20 -24.70 4.75 3.33
C LYS A 20 -25.58 4.22 4.47
N LYS A 21 -26.26 3.10 4.28
CA LYS A 21 -27.04 2.42 5.34
C LYS A 21 -26.16 1.67 6.35
N LYS A 22 -24.93 1.32 5.98
CA LYS A 22 -23.97 0.55 6.79
C LYS A 22 -22.84 1.40 7.37
N VAL A 23 -22.36 2.37 6.60
CA VAL A 23 -21.17 3.18 6.89
C VAL A 23 -21.51 4.64 6.76
N LYS A 24 -21.13 5.43 7.75
CA LYS A 24 -21.16 6.89 7.63
C LYS A 24 -19.93 7.32 6.84
N LEU A 25 -20.08 7.53 5.53
CA LEU A 25 -19.01 8.06 4.68
C LEU A 25 -18.72 9.52 5.05
N VAL A 26 -17.44 9.87 5.22
CA VAL A 26 -16.96 11.19 5.68
C VAL A 26 -16.34 11.97 4.54
N ASP A 27 -15.32 11.42 3.89
CA ASP A 27 -14.58 12.10 2.82
C ASP A 27 -14.04 11.10 1.79
N ALA A 28 -13.81 11.59 0.56
CA ALA A 28 -13.10 10.83 -0.47
C ALA A 28 -11.60 11.08 -0.33
N ILE A 29 -10.84 10.04 0.02
CA ILE A 29 -9.42 10.13 0.34
C ILE A 29 -8.51 9.63 -0.79
N GLY A 30 -9.06 8.91 -1.77
CA GLY A 30 -8.29 8.42 -2.90
C GLY A 30 -9.14 8.12 -4.13
N LYS A 31 -8.61 8.45 -5.30
CA LYS A 31 -9.18 8.09 -6.60
C LYS A 31 -8.11 7.40 -7.42
N GLY A 32 -8.20 6.07 -7.47
CA GLY A 32 -7.29 5.24 -8.26
C GLY A 32 -7.85 4.88 -9.64
N HIS A 33 -7.09 4.12 -10.40
CA HIS A 33 -7.52 3.60 -11.71
C HIS A 33 -8.66 2.57 -11.61
N ARG A 34 -8.78 1.87 -10.48
CA ARG A 34 -9.71 0.74 -10.31
C ARG A 34 -10.78 0.97 -9.25
N GLY A 35 -10.62 1.96 -8.43
CA GLY A 35 -11.56 2.25 -7.35
C GLY A 35 -11.43 3.64 -6.79
N VAL A 36 -12.44 4.02 -6.02
CA VAL A 36 -12.46 5.23 -5.20
C VAL A 36 -12.43 4.78 -3.74
N VAL A 37 -11.62 5.45 -2.92
CA VAL A 37 -11.51 5.15 -1.50
C VAL A 37 -12.08 6.31 -0.69
N PHE A 38 -12.98 5.98 0.23
CA PHE A 38 -13.59 6.93 1.16
C PHE A 38 -13.12 6.64 2.58
N LYS A 39 -12.92 7.68 3.37
CA LYS A 39 -12.86 7.58 4.82
C LYS A 39 -14.29 7.52 5.36
N GLY A 40 -14.55 6.65 6.33
CA GLY A 40 -15.88 6.49 6.92
C GLY A 40 -15.82 6.02 8.36
N ILE A 41 -17.01 5.86 8.96
CA ILE A 41 -17.19 5.30 10.31
C ILE A 41 -18.08 4.07 10.18
N TYR A 42 -17.58 2.94 10.63
CA TYR A 42 -18.25 1.63 10.65
C TYR A 42 -18.10 0.98 12.02
N ASN A 43 -19.20 0.66 12.69
CA ASN A 43 -19.18 0.10 14.05
C ASN A 43 -18.28 0.89 15.02
N ASN A 44 -18.42 2.21 15.04
CA ASN A 44 -17.63 3.16 15.85
C ASN A 44 -16.12 3.17 15.57
N LYS A 45 -15.67 2.57 14.46
CA LYS A 45 -14.27 2.58 14.01
C LYS A 45 -14.12 3.43 12.76
N THR A 46 -13.01 4.16 12.67
CA THR A 46 -12.60 4.80 11.41
C THR A 46 -12.17 3.73 10.41
N VAL A 47 -12.71 3.80 9.20
CA VAL A 47 -12.49 2.81 8.15
C VAL A 47 -12.14 3.46 6.81
N ALA A 48 -11.46 2.70 5.96
CA ALA A 48 -11.34 2.97 4.54
C ALA A 48 -12.37 2.11 3.79
N VAL A 49 -13.14 2.74 2.91
CA VAL A 49 -14.16 2.07 2.08
C VAL A 49 -13.76 2.20 0.63
N LYS A 50 -13.36 1.09 0.02
CA LYS A 50 -13.00 1.04 -1.41
C LYS A 50 -14.19 0.55 -2.23
N ILE A 51 -14.54 1.31 -3.26
CA ILE A 51 -15.61 0.99 -4.21
C ILE A 51 -14.99 0.91 -5.60
N PRO A 52 -15.22 -0.17 -6.38
CA PRO A 52 -14.68 -0.28 -7.73
C PRO A 52 -15.29 0.78 -8.64
N ARG A 53 -14.51 1.22 -9.61
CA ARG A 53 -15.01 2.10 -10.66
C ARG A 53 -15.87 1.32 -11.66
N THR A 54 -16.90 1.96 -12.17
CA THR A 54 -17.80 1.40 -13.19
C THR A 54 -17.09 1.19 -14.53
N ASP A 55 -16.08 2.04 -14.84
CA ASP A 55 -15.29 2.01 -16.07
C ASP A 55 -13.99 1.22 -15.95
N GLY A 56 -13.77 0.50 -14.83
CA GLY A 56 -12.54 -0.22 -14.54
C GLY A 56 -12.74 -1.72 -14.28
N LYS A 57 -11.63 -2.46 -14.27
CA LYS A 57 -11.66 -3.87 -13.85
C LYS A 57 -11.91 -3.95 -12.35
N ASN A 58 -12.99 -4.63 -11.97
CA ASN A 58 -13.25 -4.91 -10.56
C ASN A 58 -12.23 -5.93 -10.01
N THR A 59 -11.52 -5.55 -8.95
CA THR A 59 -10.47 -6.35 -8.29
C THR A 59 -10.73 -6.53 -6.79
N ILE A 60 -11.90 -6.14 -6.29
CA ILE A 60 -12.23 -6.15 -4.86
C ILE A 60 -12.01 -7.52 -4.23
N LEU A 61 -12.56 -8.59 -4.81
CA LEU A 61 -12.43 -9.93 -4.23
C LEU A 61 -10.98 -10.44 -4.26
N ASN A 62 -10.18 -10.08 -5.27
CA ASN A 62 -8.76 -10.41 -5.28
C ASN A 62 -8.02 -9.69 -4.14
N GLU A 63 -8.28 -8.41 -3.95
CA GLU A 63 -7.68 -7.62 -2.87
C GLU A 63 -8.09 -8.16 -1.49
N VAL A 64 -9.37 -8.46 -1.27
CA VAL A 64 -9.88 -9.08 -0.04
C VAL A 64 -9.14 -10.39 0.27
N ASN A 65 -8.99 -11.27 -0.71
CA ASN A 65 -8.31 -12.55 -0.51
C ASN A 65 -6.84 -12.36 -0.11
N ILE A 66 -6.14 -11.40 -0.71
CA ILE A 66 -4.76 -11.08 -0.33
C ILE A 66 -4.70 -10.49 1.08
N LEU A 67 -5.55 -9.48 1.40
CA LEU A 67 -5.57 -8.85 2.71
C LEU A 67 -5.84 -9.85 3.83
N LYS A 68 -6.77 -10.79 3.65
CA LYS A 68 -7.05 -11.87 4.61
C LYS A 68 -5.85 -12.79 4.84
N LEU A 69 -5.05 -13.08 3.82
CA LEU A 69 -3.81 -13.85 3.96
C LEU A 69 -2.74 -13.07 4.75
N LEU A 70 -2.76 -11.74 4.67
CA LEU A 70 -1.80 -10.87 5.35
C LEU A 70 -2.20 -10.49 6.77
N GLU A 71 -3.46 -10.71 7.16
CA GLU A 71 -3.99 -10.32 8.48
C GLU A 71 -3.15 -10.81 9.67
N PRO A 72 -2.65 -12.07 9.71
CA PRO A 72 -1.82 -12.56 10.81
C PRO A 72 -0.51 -11.81 10.99
N TYR A 73 -0.02 -11.15 9.95
CA TYR A 73 1.27 -10.46 9.95
C TYR A 73 1.17 -8.98 10.31
N ASN A 74 -0.06 -8.43 10.34
CA ASN A 74 -0.32 -7.05 10.71
C ASN A 74 0.52 -6.00 9.94
N ILE A 75 0.73 -6.24 8.65
CA ILE A 75 1.51 -5.38 7.72
C ILE A 75 0.63 -4.64 6.72
N SER A 76 -0.66 -4.91 6.71
CA SER A 76 -1.66 -4.37 5.78
C SER A 76 -2.97 -4.11 6.51
N PRO A 77 -3.92 -3.33 5.93
CA PRO A 77 -5.24 -3.11 6.53
C PRO A 77 -5.99 -4.41 6.80
N LYS A 78 -6.67 -4.50 7.94
CA LYS A 78 -7.59 -5.59 8.26
C LYS A 78 -8.89 -5.42 7.48
N VAL A 79 -9.48 -6.52 7.03
CA VAL A 79 -10.80 -6.54 6.38
C VAL A 79 -11.89 -6.60 7.44
N TYR A 80 -12.85 -5.67 7.40
CA TYR A 80 -13.99 -5.66 8.31
C TYR A 80 -15.27 -6.19 7.67
N ASP A 81 -15.57 -5.76 6.44
CA ASP A 81 -16.72 -6.26 5.66
C ASP A 81 -16.45 -6.09 4.17
N TYR A 82 -17.07 -6.89 3.33
CA TYR A 82 -16.89 -6.81 1.89
C TYR A 82 -18.04 -7.46 1.12
N SER A 83 -18.15 -7.08 -0.13
CA SER A 83 -18.89 -7.79 -1.16
C SER A 83 -18.11 -7.76 -2.48
N LYS A 84 -18.69 -8.22 -3.56
CA LYS A 84 -18.10 -7.99 -4.90
C LYS A 84 -18.04 -6.50 -5.29
N ASP A 85 -18.84 -5.64 -4.65
CA ASP A 85 -19.05 -4.24 -5.02
C ASP A 85 -18.37 -3.25 -4.06
N TYR A 86 -17.85 -3.70 -2.92
CA TYR A 86 -17.14 -2.85 -1.96
C TYR A 86 -16.21 -3.65 -1.03
N LEU A 87 -15.25 -2.95 -0.45
CA LEU A 87 -14.38 -3.40 0.62
C LEU A 87 -14.35 -2.37 1.75
N ILE A 88 -14.72 -2.78 2.97
CA ILE A 88 -14.55 -2.00 4.21
C ILE A 88 -13.36 -2.57 4.95
N MET A 89 -12.36 -1.75 5.18
CA MET A 89 -11.10 -2.17 5.79
C MET A 89 -10.61 -1.12 6.80
N GLU A 90 -9.63 -1.51 7.58
CA GLU A 90 -8.95 -0.64 8.52
C GLU A 90 -8.45 0.64 7.82
N TYR A 91 -8.72 1.79 8.45
CA TYR A 91 -8.12 3.04 8.02
C TYR A 91 -6.74 3.15 8.66
N ILE A 92 -5.70 3.16 7.85
CA ILE A 92 -4.33 3.32 8.32
C ILE A 92 -4.01 4.81 8.39
N GLU A 93 -3.70 5.30 9.58
CA GLU A 93 -3.16 6.64 9.76
C GLU A 93 -1.67 6.64 9.44
N GLY A 94 -1.27 7.51 8.52
CA GLY A 94 0.12 7.64 8.09
C GLY A 94 0.25 8.48 6.84
N GLU A 95 1.48 8.91 6.57
CA GLU A 95 1.85 9.59 5.33
C GLU A 95 2.51 8.61 4.35
N GLU A 96 2.32 8.82 3.06
CA GLU A 96 3.05 8.06 2.04
C GLU A 96 4.57 8.19 2.23
N LEU A 97 5.32 7.10 2.18
CA LEU A 97 6.78 7.10 2.31
C LEU A 97 7.44 8.12 1.39
N LYS A 98 6.95 8.23 0.14
CA LYS A 98 7.44 9.20 -0.85
C LYS A 98 7.33 10.66 -0.36
N SER A 99 6.34 10.96 0.47
CA SER A 99 6.06 12.30 0.98
C SER A 99 6.79 12.57 2.30
N VAL A 100 6.89 11.56 3.17
CA VAL A 100 7.44 11.73 4.52
C VAL A 100 8.96 11.54 4.59
N VAL A 101 9.59 10.84 3.63
CA VAL A 101 11.01 10.49 3.66
C VAL A 101 11.95 11.68 3.89
N GLU A 102 11.60 12.85 3.39
CA GLU A 102 12.38 14.09 3.58
C GLU A 102 12.28 14.63 5.02
N LYS A 103 11.19 14.36 5.73
CA LYS A 103 10.92 14.85 7.08
C LYS A 103 11.54 13.97 8.16
N LEU A 104 11.80 12.68 7.87
CA LEU A 104 12.35 11.73 8.83
C LEU A 104 13.79 12.11 9.20
N ASP A 105 14.12 12.05 10.48
CA ASP A 105 15.51 12.07 10.94
C ASP A 105 16.23 10.75 10.58
N LYS A 106 17.53 10.67 10.83
CA LYS A 106 18.34 9.51 10.46
C LYS A 106 17.89 8.23 11.17
N LYS A 107 17.54 8.30 12.45
CA LYS A 107 17.11 7.14 13.24
C LYS A 107 15.78 6.60 12.71
N ASN A 108 14.77 7.44 12.64
CA ASN A 108 13.45 7.07 12.15
C ASN A 108 13.50 6.58 10.68
N LEU A 109 14.38 7.16 9.86
CA LEU A 109 14.58 6.71 8.50
C LEU A 109 15.12 5.27 8.43
N ILE A 110 16.08 4.91 9.28
CA ILE A 110 16.63 3.56 9.35
C ILE A 110 15.53 2.57 9.78
N GLU A 111 14.73 2.90 10.80
CA GLU A 111 13.61 2.08 11.25
C GLU A 111 12.58 1.85 10.14
N VAL A 112 12.22 2.90 9.40
CA VAL A 112 11.30 2.80 8.26
C VAL A 112 11.88 1.95 7.13
N ILE A 113 13.16 2.09 6.81
CA ILE A 113 13.85 1.24 5.82
C ILE A 113 13.77 -0.23 6.21
N GLU A 114 14.07 -0.53 7.47
CA GLU A 114 14.03 -1.89 8.01
C GLU A 114 12.62 -2.48 7.90
N GLU A 115 11.59 -1.74 8.28
CA GLU A 115 10.20 -2.19 8.17
C GLU A 115 9.76 -2.41 6.72
N VAL A 116 10.09 -1.51 5.80
CA VAL A 116 9.79 -1.67 4.37
C VAL A 116 10.43 -2.94 3.81
N LEU A 117 11.69 -3.22 4.18
CA LEU A 117 12.38 -4.43 3.74
C LEU A 117 11.77 -5.70 4.35
N LYS A 118 11.42 -5.68 5.65
CA LYS A 118 10.72 -6.80 6.32
C LYS A 118 9.37 -7.09 5.67
N ILE A 119 8.59 -6.06 5.35
CA ILE A 119 7.31 -6.20 4.64
C ILE A 119 7.54 -6.85 3.27
N ALA A 120 8.51 -6.36 2.51
CA ALA A 120 8.80 -6.89 1.18
C ALA A 120 9.24 -8.36 1.21
N LEU A 121 10.11 -8.73 2.18
CA LEU A 121 10.52 -10.13 2.42
C LEU A 121 9.33 -11.01 2.83
N ARG A 122 8.43 -10.49 3.68
CA ARG A 122 7.22 -11.22 4.09
C ARG A 122 6.31 -11.49 2.89
N LEU A 123 6.10 -10.52 2.01
CA LEU A 123 5.32 -10.71 0.79
C LEU A 123 5.96 -11.78 -0.12
N ASP A 124 7.30 -11.75 -0.27
CA ASP A 124 8.01 -12.75 -1.06
C ASP A 124 7.87 -14.14 -0.45
N SER A 125 8.02 -14.30 0.88
CA SER A 125 7.86 -15.60 1.57
C SER A 125 6.43 -16.18 1.47
N LEU A 126 5.43 -15.34 1.24
CA LEU A 126 4.03 -15.74 1.03
C LEU A 126 3.67 -15.94 -0.45
N ASN A 127 4.63 -15.80 -1.35
CA ASN A 127 4.40 -15.86 -2.79
C ASN A 127 3.38 -14.82 -3.30
N ILE A 128 3.34 -13.65 -2.68
CA ILE A 128 2.46 -12.53 -3.05
C ILE A 128 3.29 -11.44 -3.70
N GLU A 129 3.10 -11.18 -4.99
CA GLU A 129 3.72 -10.04 -5.68
C GLU A 129 2.79 -8.83 -5.67
N HIS A 130 3.18 -7.74 -5.01
CA HIS A 130 2.40 -6.51 -4.91
C HIS A 130 2.36 -5.72 -6.23
N LYS A 131 3.46 -5.68 -6.98
CA LYS A 131 3.68 -5.02 -8.28
C LYS A 131 3.87 -3.51 -8.26
N GLU A 132 3.49 -2.79 -7.22
CA GLU A 132 3.51 -1.32 -7.19
C GLU A 132 4.43 -0.74 -6.10
N ILE A 133 5.36 -1.53 -5.56
CA ILE A 133 6.31 -1.10 -4.50
C ILE A 133 7.18 0.08 -4.94
N LYS A 134 7.62 0.11 -6.19
CA LYS A 134 8.61 1.08 -6.70
C LYS A 134 8.21 2.55 -6.56
N GLY A 135 6.92 2.84 -6.47
CA GLY A 135 6.41 4.21 -6.39
C GLY A 135 6.53 4.85 -5.00
N GLY A 136 6.69 4.06 -3.93
CA GLY A 136 6.74 4.52 -2.54
C GLY A 136 5.43 5.12 -2.01
N ARG A 137 4.35 5.08 -2.78
CA ARG A 137 3.02 5.59 -2.40
C ARG A 137 2.19 4.59 -1.62
N HIS A 138 2.50 3.32 -1.77
CA HIS A 138 1.75 2.24 -1.14
C HIS A 138 2.33 1.82 0.22
N PHE A 139 3.41 2.45 0.68
CA PHE A 139 3.86 2.38 2.06
C PHE A 139 3.36 3.60 2.81
N LEU A 140 2.55 3.39 3.85
CA LEU A 140 2.11 4.42 4.79
C LEU A 140 2.98 4.33 6.04
N VAL A 141 3.57 5.45 6.43
CA VAL A 141 4.43 5.61 7.60
C VAL A 141 3.64 6.34 8.67
N GLY A 142 3.31 5.66 9.75
CA GLY A 142 2.63 6.16 10.94
C GLY A 142 3.36 5.67 12.18
N GLU A 143 2.65 5.09 13.17
CA GLU A 143 3.28 4.42 14.32
C GLU A 143 4.20 3.26 13.89
N LYS A 144 3.88 2.63 12.77
CA LYS A 144 4.71 1.66 12.06
C LYS A 144 4.46 1.82 10.55
N VAL A 145 5.16 1.01 9.75
CA VAL A 145 4.94 1.00 8.30
C VAL A 145 3.88 -0.04 7.93
N TYR A 146 2.95 0.38 7.08
CA TYR A 146 1.95 -0.49 6.44
C TYR A 146 2.11 -0.47 4.93
N ILE A 147 1.74 -1.56 4.28
CA ILE A 147 1.58 -1.61 2.83
C ILE A 147 0.10 -1.71 2.46
N ILE A 148 -0.34 -0.90 1.51
CA ILE A 148 -1.74 -0.76 1.10
C ILE A 148 -1.92 -0.98 -0.40
N ASP A 149 -3.17 -1.12 -0.84
CA ASP A 149 -3.60 -1.21 -2.24
C ASP A 149 -3.10 -2.45 -2.99
N PHE A 150 -3.73 -3.57 -2.72
CA PHE A 150 -3.41 -4.87 -3.32
C PHE A 150 -4.21 -5.18 -4.60
N ASP A 151 -4.78 -4.20 -5.25
CA ASP A 151 -5.65 -4.38 -6.42
C ASP A 151 -4.96 -5.06 -7.61
N LYS A 152 -3.64 -4.88 -7.77
CA LYS A 152 -2.78 -5.53 -8.79
C LYS A 152 -2.01 -6.71 -8.26
N ALA A 153 -2.07 -6.99 -6.97
CA ALA A 153 -1.30 -8.06 -6.35
C ALA A 153 -1.73 -9.43 -6.88
N LYS A 154 -0.79 -10.37 -6.94
CA LYS A 154 -1.01 -11.74 -7.41
C LYS A 154 -0.18 -12.73 -6.62
N LYS A 155 -0.72 -13.95 -6.43
CA LYS A 155 0.11 -15.10 -6.06
C LYS A 155 1.00 -15.51 -7.22
N LYS A 156 2.29 -15.72 -6.96
CA LYS A 156 3.28 -16.04 -7.97
C LYS A 156 4.49 -16.75 -7.34
N LYS A 157 4.95 -17.85 -7.93
CA LYS A 157 6.10 -18.61 -7.42
C LYS A 157 7.36 -17.76 -7.24
N THR A 158 7.67 -16.91 -8.21
CA THR A 158 8.81 -16.00 -8.15
C THR A 158 8.32 -14.56 -8.03
N THR A 159 8.56 -13.92 -6.92
CA THR A 159 8.18 -12.54 -6.61
C THR A 159 9.37 -11.59 -6.70
N LYS A 160 9.10 -10.29 -6.69
CA LYS A 160 10.13 -9.25 -6.84
C LYS A 160 9.97 -8.12 -5.80
N ASN A 161 9.27 -8.38 -4.68
CA ASN A 161 8.98 -7.31 -3.73
C ASN A 161 10.26 -6.80 -3.07
N PHE A 162 11.13 -7.68 -2.58
CA PHE A 162 12.38 -7.29 -1.95
C PHE A 162 13.29 -6.51 -2.90
N THR A 163 13.51 -7.03 -4.11
CA THR A 163 14.35 -6.32 -5.10
C THR A 163 13.72 -4.99 -5.54
N SER A 164 12.39 -4.89 -5.55
CA SER A 164 11.68 -3.64 -5.83
C SER A 164 11.79 -2.65 -4.67
N ALA A 165 11.78 -3.11 -3.42
CA ALA A 165 12.01 -2.29 -2.24
C ALA A 165 13.46 -1.77 -2.20
N ILE A 166 14.46 -2.60 -2.52
CA ILE A 166 15.86 -2.15 -2.69
C ILE A 166 15.95 -1.05 -3.78
N ALA A 167 15.29 -1.24 -4.90
CA ALA A 167 15.29 -0.23 -5.97
C ALA A 167 14.56 1.06 -5.57
N LEU A 168 13.51 0.98 -4.73
CA LEU A 168 12.83 2.14 -4.18
C LEU A 168 13.74 2.90 -3.21
N LEU A 169 14.34 2.20 -2.24
CA LEU A 169 15.06 2.80 -1.13
C LEU A 169 16.47 3.27 -1.49
N PHE A 170 17.13 2.64 -2.47
CA PHE A 170 18.54 2.90 -2.80
C PHE A 170 18.78 3.22 -4.28
N GLY A 171 17.72 3.31 -5.08
CA GLY A 171 17.80 3.62 -6.52
C GLY A 171 17.91 5.11 -6.82
N GLU A 172 17.80 5.46 -8.11
CA GLU A 172 17.92 6.86 -8.61
C GLU A 172 16.61 7.66 -8.51
N ASN A 173 15.57 7.10 -7.90
CA ASN A 173 14.30 7.80 -7.67
C ASN A 173 14.40 8.79 -6.49
N LYS A 174 13.36 9.59 -6.28
CA LYS A 174 13.31 10.62 -5.22
C LYS A 174 13.61 10.03 -3.83
N VAL A 175 12.96 8.93 -3.45
CA VAL A 175 13.16 8.28 -2.14
C VAL A 175 14.60 7.81 -1.98
N GLY A 176 15.13 7.10 -2.97
CA GLY A 176 16.50 6.59 -2.93
C GLY A 176 17.56 7.69 -2.83
N LYS A 177 17.37 8.82 -3.52
CA LYS A 177 18.28 9.97 -3.40
C LYS A 177 18.28 10.54 -1.98
N VAL A 178 17.10 10.71 -1.37
CA VAL A 178 16.99 11.22 0.01
C VAL A 178 17.62 10.23 1.00
N VAL A 179 17.36 8.93 0.87
CA VAL A 179 17.95 7.89 1.72
C VAL A 179 19.46 7.90 1.63
N ARG A 180 20.04 7.88 0.41
CA ARG A 180 21.50 7.90 0.21
C ARG A 180 22.16 9.12 0.85
N ASN A 181 21.56 10.30 0.65
CA ASN A 181 22.10 11.54 1.22
C ASN A 181 22.04 11.54 2.75
N LYS A 182 20.89 11.20 3.34
CA LYS A 182 20.72 11.19 4.80
C LYS A 182 21.60 10.17 5.51
N LEU A 183 21.86 9.03 4.88
CA LEU A 183 22.69 7.96 5.44
C LEU A 183 24.16 8.09 5.02
N ASN A 184 24.53 9.06 4.20
CA ASN A 184 25.87 9.25 3.65
C ASN A 184 26.40 8.01 2.91
N LEU A 185 25.53 7.34 2.14
CA LEU A 185 25.92 6.15 1.39
C LEU A 185 26.73 6.54 0.15
N ASN A 186 27.90 5.93 0.00
CA ASN A 186 28.75 6.10 -1.18
C ASN A 186 28.39 5.09 -2.29
N GLU A 187 29.08 5.16 -3.43
CA GLU A 187 28.81 4.28 -4.57
C GLU A 187 29.13 2.81 -4.27
N ASP A 188 30.12 2.51 -3.43
CA ASP A 188 30.47 1.13 -3.10
C ASP A 188 29.45 0.51 -2.16
N ASP A 189 28.89 1.29 -1.22
CA ASP A 189 27.73 0.86 -0.42
C ASP A 189 26.56 0.49 -1.33
N ILE A 190 26.25 1.31 -2.33
CA ILE A 190 25.15 1.06 -3.26
C ILE A 190 25.43 -0.17 -4.14
N LYS A 191 26.67 -0.35 -4.60
CA LYS A 191 27.07 -1.57 -5.34
C LYS A 191 26.90 -2.83 -4.48
N PHE A 192 27.31 -2.76 -3.20
CA PHE A 192 27.15 -3.84 -2.24
C PHE A 192 25.67 -4.21 -2.02
N ILE A 193 24.82 -3.21 -1.74
CA ILE A 193 23.37 -3.40 -1.58
C ILE A 193 22.74 -4.05 -2.83
N LYS A 194 23.09 -3.57 -4.00
CA LYS A 194 22.62 -4.14 -5.28
C LYS A 194 23.09 -5.58 -5.49
N ARG A 195 24.31 -5.92 -5.02
CA ARG A 195 24.85 -7.29 -5.08
C ARG A 195 24.05 -8.22 -4.15
N LEU A 196 23.75 -7.80 -2.92
CA LEU A 196 22.89 -8.55 -2.00
C LEU A 196 21.52 -8.84 -2.60
N ALA A 197 20.90 -7.84 -3.23
CA ALA A 197 19.61 -8.02 -3.92
C ALA A 197 19.67 -9.02 -5.08
N LYS A 198 20.80 -9.11 -5.79
CA LYS A 198 21.01 -10.11 -6.85
C LYS A 198 21.18 -11.53 -6.27
N ILE A 199 21.93 -11.67 -5.18
CA ILE A 199 22.11 -12.96 -4.47
C ILE A 199 20.74 -13.46 -4.02
N TYR A 200 19.99 -12.62 -3.32
CA TYR A 200 18.62 -12.95 -2.89
C TYR A 200 17.74 -13.45 -4.04
N LYS A 201 17.76 -12.73 -5.17
CA LYS A 201 16.98 -13.12 -6.35
C LYS A 201 17.38 -14.49 -6.94
N GLY A 202 18.65 -14.88 -6.82
CA GLY A 202 19.14 -16.18 -7.28
C GLY A 202 18.86 -17.32 -6.31
N SER A 203 18.44 -17.01 -5.07
CA SER A 203 18.16 -17.98 -4.00
C SER A 203 16.66 -18.29 -3.84
N VAL A 204 15.79 -17.62 -4.60
CA VAL A 204 14.30 -17.70 -4.56
C VAL A 204 13.72 -18.11 -5.95
#